data_57a913e70e4341cbff3a1af755c1be2d
#
_entry.id   57a913e70e4341cbff3a1af755c1be2d
#
_cell.length_a   1.000
_cell.length_b   1.000
_cell.length_c   1.000
_cell.angle_alpha   90.00
_cell.angle_beta   90.00
_cell.angle_gamma   90.00
#
_symmetry.space_group_name_H-M   'P 1'
#
loop_
_entity.id
_entity.type
_entity.pdbx_description
1 polymer ?
#
loop_
_entity_poly.entity_id
_entity_poly.type
_entity_poly.pdbx_seq_one_letter_code
_entity_poly.pdbx_strand_id
1 'polypeptide(L)'
;MKNNALPTGLHYQFPFIDRKERAQLLAWLETLVPLWEMRFSEHNPPPDNDEQRELKRPVYWLGNWQFACLDYYHPPKGILNRCVKAETYPPHLQKLVDRIEFIAKRRLPKSCFPEKWKLNTCLINFYGSKFEEDKWVDRARVGEHKDFEPGPVGSLSLGDRAFFQFVNGKTQLGEDNIVLSQWLEDSSLQIFGGDKWKSKTFHRVQRVEDKRKEIIGPKIEGFQTRRINFTFRYVPEEHIYALKDLPASLQSDIHPYVQTLSKSSAHFKKLLTP
;
A
#
# COMPACT_ATOMS: atom_id res chain seq x y z
N MET A 1 23.70 -17.78 13.80
CA MET A 1 22.53 -17.88 12.89
C MET A 1 23.06 -17.92 11.46
N LYS A 2 22.78 -18.97 10.70
CA LYS A 2 23.22 -19.06 9.29
C LYS A 2 22.50 -17.93 8.52
N ASN A 3 23.25 -16.98 7.95
CA ASN A 3 22.76 -16.02 6.98
C ASN A 3 22.31 -16.79 5.73
N ASN A 4 21.11 -17.34 5.74
CA ASN A 4 20.52 -17.87 4.53
C ASN A 4 20.23 -16.66 3.62
N ALA A 5 20.99 -16.51 2.55
CA ALA A 5 20.74 -15.50 1.54
C ALA A 5 19.30 -15.64 1.04
N LEU A 6 18.58 -14.52 0.96
CA LEU A 6 17.21 -14.53 0.42
C LEU A 6 17.23 -15.01 -1.03
N PRO A 7 16.16 -15.69 -1.48
CA PRO A 7 16.05 -16.09 -2.88
C PRO A 7 16.13 -14.91 -3.86
N THR A 8 16.61 -15.19 -5.06
CA THR A 8 16.69 -14.21 -6.16
C THR A 8 15.35 -13.50 -6.38
N GLY A 9 15.37 -12.17 -6.52
CA GLY A 9 14.19 -11.34 -6.67
C GLY A 9 13.62 -10.84 -5.35
N LEU A 10 14.23 -11.19 -4.21
CA LEU A 10 13.88 -10.69 -2.88
C LEU A 10 15.04 -9.97 -2.22
N HIS A 11 14.73 -8.91 -1.50
CA HIS A 11 15.65 -8.21 -0.61
C HIS A 11 14.93 -7.81 0.67
N TYR A 12 15.60 -7.95 1.80
CA TYR A 12 15.13 -7.49 3.10
C TYR A 12 16.28 -6.80 3.84
N GLN A 13 15.96 -5.65 4.44
CA GLN A 13 16.91 -4.88 5.23
C GLN A 13 16.27 -4.40 6.53
N PHE A 14 16.94 -4.67 7.63
CA PHE A 14 16.55 -4.20 8.97
C PHE A 14 17.79 -3.84 9.81
N PRO A 15 17.86 -2.63 10.39
CA PRO A 15 17.00 -1.50 10.06
C PRO A 15 17.31 -0.92 8.66
N PHE A 16 16.32 -0.34 8.00
CA PHE A 16 16.50 0.41 6.75
C PHE A 16 16.56 1.92 7.00
N ILE A 17 15.75 2.42 7.91
CA ILE A 17 15.75 3.83 8.35
C ILE A 17 16.26 3.93 9.77
N ASP A 18 16.94 5.02 10.08
CA ASP A 18 17.41 5.33 11.41
C ASP A 18 16.31 5.96 12.31
N ARG A 19 16.63 6.23 13.58
CA ARG A 19 15.70 6.82 14.54
C ARG A 19 15.22 8.22 14.15
N LYS A 20 16.10 9.02 13.52
CA LYS A 20 15.77 10.39 13.08
C LYS A 20 14.83 10.36 11.89
N GLU A 21 15.12 9.52 10.89
CA GLU A 21 14.26 9.32 9.73
C GLU A 21 12.87 8.79 10.14
N ARG A 22 12.84 7.81 11.07
CA ARG A 22 11.59 7.29 11.63
C ARG A 22 10.77 8.38 12.32
N ALA A 23 11.39 9.17 13.19
CA ALA A 23 10.72 10.26 13.90
C ALA A 23 10.17 11.31 12.92
N GLN A 24 10.92 11.64 11.87
CA GLN A 24 10.50 12.59 10.84
C GLN A 24 9.30 12.06 10.03
N LEU A 25 9.30 10.75 9.70
CA LEU A 25 8.16 10.12 9.02
C LEU A 25 6.91 10.11 9.90
N LEU A 26 7.04 9.76 11.18
CA LEU A 26 5.90 9.72 12.11
C LEU A 26 5.31 11.11 12.30
N ALA A 27 6.14 12.14 12.52
CA ALA A 27 5.67 13.53 12.65
C ALA A 27 4.95 14.03 11.39
N TRP A 28 5.43 13.65 10.19
CA TRP A 28 4.73 13.97 8.95
C TRP A 28 3.41 13.18 8.81
N LEU A 29 3.40 11.90 9.13
CA LEU A 29 2.20 11.07 9.07
C LEU A 29 1.07 11.61 9.94
N GLU A 30 1.38 12.22 11.11
CA GLU A 30 0.40 12.85 12.00
C GLU A 30 -0.33 14.04 11.34
N THR A 31 0.24 14.61 10.28
CA THR A 31 -0.40 15.72 9.53
C THR A 31 -1.38 15.24 8.46
N LEU A 32 -1.42 13.94 8.16
CA LEU A 32 -2.27 13.38 7.12
C LEU A 32 -3.71 13.16 7.62
N VAL A 33 -4.64 13.21 6.68
CA VAL A 33 -6.04 12.80 6.88
C VAL A 33 -6.29 11.52 6.06
N PRO A 34 -6.05 10.32 6.62
CA PRO A 34 -6.34 9.08 5.93
C PRO A 34 -7.82 8.90 5.64
N LEU A 35 -8.12 8.21 4.55
CA LEU A 35 -9.48 7.96 4.12
C LEU A 35 -9.91 6.51 4.37
N TRP A 36 -11.15 6.36 4.73
CA TRP A 36 -11.90 5.12 4.62
C TRP A 36 -12.49 5.04 3.21
N GLU A 37 -11.80 4.36 2.29
CA GLU A 37 -12.30 4.19 0.94
C GLU A 37 -13.37 3.09 0.90
N MET A 38 -14.43 3.34 0.13
CA MET A 38 -15.41 2.32 -0.23
C MET A 38 -14.78 1.36 -1.25
N ARG A 39 -15.04 0.07 -1.09
CA ARG A 39 -14.49 -0.96 -1.99
C ARG A 39 -15.05 -0.89 -3.40
N PHE A 40 -16.32 -0.56 -3.52
CA PHE A 40 -17.05 -0.39 -4.76
C PHE A 40 -17.65 1.02 -4.82
N SER A 41 -18.18 1.41 -5.96
CA SER A 41 -18.82 2.69 -6.16
C SER A 41 -20.27 2.52 -6.66
N GLU A 42 -20.99 3.62 -6.82
CA GLU A 42 -22.31 3.59 -7.44
C GLU A 42 -22.26 3.16 -8.91
N HIS A 43 -21.19 3.56 -9.63
CA HIS A 43 -21.01 3.25 -11.03
C HIS A 43 -20.29 1.90 -11.29
N ASN A 44 -19.73 1.33 -10.23
CA ASN A 44 -19.12 0.01 -10.23
C ASN A 44 -19.58 -0.75 -8.98
N PRO A 45 -20.84 -1.22 -8.94
CA PRO A 45 -21.41 -1.88 -7.78
C PRO A 45 -20.76 -3.25 -7.53
N PRO A 46 -20.90 -3.78 -6.31
CA PRO A 46 -20.40 -5.12 -6.00
C PRO A 46 -21.09 -6.17 -6.87
N PRO A 47 -20.39 -7.27 -7.22
CA PRO A 47 -21.02 -8.44 -7.84
C PRO A 47 -22.02 -9.11 -6.88
N ASP A 48 -22.93 -9.93 -7.39
CA ASP A 48 -24.03 -10.57 -6.65
C ASP A 48 -23.62 -11.30 -5.36
N ASN A 49 -22.35 -11.73 -5.27
CA ASN A 49 -21.81 -12.46 -4.12
C ASN A 49 -20.90 -11.62 -3.21
N ASP A 50 -20.88 -10.30 -3.38
CA ASP A 50 -20.14 -9.35 -2.51
C ASP A 50 -21.07 -8.16 -2.16
N GLU A 51 -20.67 -7.37 -1.18
CA GLU A 51 -21.44 -6.23 -0.68
C GLU A 51 -20.62 -4.95 -0.67
N GLN A 52 -21.30 -3.82 -0.76
CA GLN A 52 -20.68 -2.52 -0.58
C GLN A 52 -20.22 -2.36 0.87
N ARG A 53 -18.97 -2.03 1.05
CA ARG A 53 -18.36 -1.82 2.37
C ARG A 53 -17.11 -0.96 2.31
N GLU A 54 -16.80 -0.35 3.42
CA GLU A 54 -15.51 0.31 3.59
C GLU A 54 -14.36 -0.72 3.57
N LEU A 55 -13.19 -0.26 3.17
CA LEU A 55 -11.96 -1.01 3.40
C LEU A 55 -11.76 -1.23 4.90
N LYS A 56 -11.16 -2.36 5.25
CA LYS A 56 -10.94 -2.73 6.68
C LYS A 56 -9.89 -1.86 7.39
N ARG A 57 -9.31 -0.89 6.70
CA ARG A 57 -8.27 0.01 7.20
C ARG A 57 -8.28 1.33 6.44
N PRO A 58 -7.92 2.43 7.09
CA PRO A 58 -7.70 3.69 6.42
C PRO A 58 -6.47 3.63 5.51
N VAL A 59 -6.48 4.43 4.45
CA VAL A 59 -5.40 4.52 3.48
C VAL A 59 -5.09 5.97 3.12
N TYR A 60 -3.88 6.19 2.59
CA TYR A 60 -3.48 7.44 1.95
C TYR A 60 -2.60 7.15 0.75
N TRP A 61 -2.75 7.91 -0.33
CA TRP A 61 -1.99 7.72 -1.55
C TRP A 61 -1.10 8.92 -1.87
N LEU A 62 0.10 8.63 -2.34
CA LEU A 62 1.03 9.61 -2.87
C LEU A 62 1.47 9.24 -4.28
N GLY A 63 1.83 10.25 -5.07
CA GLY A 63 2.23 10.10 -6.46
C GLY A 63 1.03 9.90 -7.37
N ASN A 64 0.44 8.71 -7.33
CA ASN A 64 -0.76 8.38 -8.08
C ASN A 64 -1.77 7.65 -7.19
N TRP A 65 -3.04 7.98 -7.31
CA TRP A 65 -4.11 7.36 -6.53
C TRP A 65 -4.84 6.29 -7.34
N GLN A 66 -4.86 5.08 -6.83
CA GLN A 66 -5.57 3.95 -7.40
C GLN A 66 -6.76 3.61 -6.49
N PHE A 67 -7.86 4.32 -6.65
CA PHE A 67 -9.02 4.18 -5.78
C PHE A 67 -9.59 2.77 -5.75
N ALA A 68 -10.01 2.32 -4.58
CA ALA A 68 -10.66 1.03 -4.39
C ALA A 68 -11.94 0.92 -5.22
N CYS A 69 -12.74 1.99 -5.29
CA CYS A 69 -13.97 2.07 -6.08
C CYS A 69 -13.74 2.06 -7.61
N LEU A 70 -12.50 2.19 -8.07
CA LEU A 70 -12.12 2.02 -9.47
C LEU A 70 -11.49 0.64 -9.76
N ASP A 71 -11.91 -0.39 -9.07
CA ASP A 71 -11.46 -1.79 -9.22
C ASP A 71 -9.99 -2.05 -8.89
N TYR A 72 -9.38 -1.21 -8.05
CA TYR A 72 -7.98 -1.40 -7.69
C TYR A 72 -7.67 -2.82 -7.20
N TYR A 73 -8.53 -3.39 -6.35
CA TYR A 73 -8.32 -4.71 -5.76
C TYR A 73 -8.73 -5.88 -6.68
N HIS A 74 -9.46 -5.63 -7.76
CA HIS A 74 -9.96 -6.64 -8.70
C HIS A 74 -9.90 -6.14 -10.15
N PRO A 75 -8.70 -5.75 -10.64
CA PRO A 75 -8.59 -5.15 -11.95
C PRO A 75 -8.90 -6.16 -13.06
N PRO A 76 -9.86 -5.85 -13.95
CA PRO A 76 -10.22 -6.74 -15.05
C PRO A 76 -9.10 -6.82 -16.12
N LYS A 77 -8.36 -5.74 -16.34
CA LYS A 77 -7.29 -5.63 -17.36
C LYS A 77 -6.11 -4.77 -16.88
N GLY A 78 -5.54 -5.11 -15.71
CA GLY A 78 -4.43 -4.30 -15.16
C GLY A 78 -4.87 -2.94 -14.62
N ILE A 79 -4.03 -1.91 -14.75
CA ILE A 79 -4.20 -0.58 -14.13
C ILE A 79 -4.87 0.47 -15.03
N LEU A 80 -5.38 0.08 -16.20
CA LEU A 80 -5.95 1.00 -17.19
C LEU A 80 -7.12 1.81 -16.61
N ASN A 81 -7.11 3.12 -16.84
CA ASN A 81 -8.18 4.07 -16.46
C ASN A 81 -8.49 4.15 -14.96
N ARG A 82 -7.53 3.79 -14.07
CA ARG A 82 -7.76 3.70 -12.64
C ARG A 82 -6.74 4.44 -11.79
N CYS A 83 -5.80 5.14 -12.40
CA CYS A 83 -4.80 5.91 -11.71
C CYS A 83 -5.06 7.40 -11.92
N VAL A 84 -5.27 8.10 -10.84
CA VAL A 84 -5.42 9.56 -10.81
C VAL A 84 -4.17 10.17 -10.20
N LYS A 85 -3.66 11.21 -10.84
CA LYS A 85 -2.52 11.94 -10.29
C LYS A 85 -2.82 12.49 -8.90
N ALA A 86 -2.00 12.11 -7.93
CA ALA A 86 -2.12 12.48 -6.52
C ALA A 86 -1.00 13.42 -6.08
N GLU A 87 -0.99 13.75 -4.81
CA GLU A 87 0.04 14.55 -4.17
C GLU A 87 1.43 13.91 -4.31
N THR A 88 2.44 14.70 -4.63
CA THR A 88 3.81 14.23 -4.78
C THR A 88 4.42 13.82 -3.44
N TYR A 89 5.48 13.02 -3.48
CA TYR A 89 6.23 12.69 -2.27
C TYR A 89 6.81 13.94 -1.62
N PRO A 90 6.68 14.12 -0.30
CA PRO A 90 7.39 15.18 0.40
C PRO A 90 8.91 14.90 0.35
N PRO A 91 9.78 15.93 0.42
CA PRO A 91 11.22 15.79 0.19
C PRO A 91 11.92 14.73 1.02
N HIS A 92 11.52 14.54 2.28
CA HIS A 92 12.09 13.52 3.16
C HIS A 92 11.70 12.10 2.72
N LEU A 93 10.47 11.90 2.23
CA LEU A 93 10.04 10.61 1.70
C LEU A 93 10.66 10.34 0.31
N GLN A 94 10.80 11.36 -0.55
CA GLN A 94 11.46 11.21 -1.84
C GLN A 94 12.89 10.68 -1.68
N LYS A 95 13.66 11.19 -0.72
CA LYS A 95 15.02 10.67 -0.42
C LYS A 95 15.02 9.17 -0.07
N LEU A 96 14.00 8.71 0.65
CA LEU A 96 13.85 7.28 0.97
C LEU A 96 13.47 6.47 -0.28
N VAL A 97 12.60 6.99 -1.12
CA VAL A 97 12.22 6.36 -2.39
C VAL A 97 13.44 6.21 -3.31
N ASP A 98 14.24 7.27 -3.48
CA ASP A 98 15.47 7.23 -4.27
C ASP A 98 16.45 6.15 -3.75
N ARG A 99 16.55 6.04 -2.42
CA ARG A 99 17.38 5.01 -1.77
C ARG A 99 16.83 3.61 -2.00
N ILE A 100 15.49 3.42 -1.94
CA ILE A 100 14.84 2.13 -2.24
C ILE A 100 15.07 1.73 -3.70
N GLU A 101 14.93 2.66 -4.65
CA GLU A 101 15.19 2.42 -6.07
C GLU A 101 16.64 2.01 -6.32
N PHE A 102 17.59 2.70 -5.69
CA PHE A 102 19.02 2.38 -5.77
C PHE A 102 19.30 0.96 -5.26
N ILE A 103 18.73 0.60 -4.10
CA ILE A 103 18.88 -0.75 -3.52
C ILE A 103 18.26 -1.79 -4.45
N ALA A 104 17.04 -1.55 -4.94
CA ALA A 104 16.36 -2.46 -5.84
C ALA A 104 17.22 -2.76 -7.08
N LYS A 105 17.72 -1.73 -7.77
CA LYS A 105 18.57 -1.87 -8.96
C LYS A 105 19.87 -2.62 -8.71
N ARG A 106 20.41 -2.56 -7.48
CA ARG A 106 21.63 -3.28 -7.09
C ARG A 106 21.41 -4.71 -6.62
N ARG A 107 20.24 -5.01 -6.08
CA ARG A 107 19.95 -6.28 -5.40
C ARG A 107 19.12 -7.25 -6.24
N LEU A 108 18.28 -6.73 -7.13
CA LEU A 108 17.43 -7.55 -7.96
C LEU A 108 17.98 -7.71 -9.38
N PRO A 109 17.70 -8.82 -10.06
CA PRO A 109 18.07 -9.03 -11.47
C PRO A 109 17.51 -7.94 -12.38
N LYS A 110 18.23 -7.57 -13.42
CA LYS A 110 17.77 -6.59 -14.42
C LYS A 110 16.42 -6.98 -15.07
N SER A 111 16.16 -8.26 -15.23
CA SER A 111 14.90 -8.79 -15.77
C SER A 111 13.69 -8.51 -14.92
N CYS A 112 13.85 -8.07 -13.66
CA CYS A 112 12.75 -7.65 -12.81
C CYS A 112 12.18 -6.27 -13.17
N PHE A 113 12.91 -5.48 -13.96
CA PHE A 113 12.60 -4.07 -14.18
C PHE A 113 12.05 -3.84 -15.58
N PRO A 114 10.85 -3.26 -15.72
CA PRO A 114 10.41 -2.73 -16.99
C PRO A 114 11.23 -1.50 -17.38
N GLU A 115 11.19 -1.13 -18.65
CA GLU A 115 11.77 0.14 -19.12
C GLU A 115 11.15 1.32 -18.35
N LYS A 116 11.96 2.32 -18.03
CA LYS A 116 11.57 3.53 -17.29
C LYS A 116 11.02 3.27 -15.87
N TRP A 117 11.30 2.10 -15.29
CA TRP A 117 10.84 1.79 -13.93
C TRP A 117 11.31 2.82 -12.91
N LYS A 118 10.36 3.29 -12.12
CA LYS A 118 10.53 4.17 -10.96
C LYS A 118 9.42 3.89 -9.96
N LEU A 119 9.60 4.22 -8.69
CA LEU A 119 8.57 4.11 -7.68
C LEU A 119 7.78 5.42 -7.61
N ASN A 120 6.74 5.53 -8.41
CA ASN A 120 5.97 6.78 -8.58
C ASN A 120 4.57 6.75 -7.95
N THR A 121 4.21 5.68 -7.26
CA THR A 121 3.00 5.57 -6.47
C THR A 121 3.29 4.93 -5.12
N CYS A 122 2.64 5.40 -4.08
CA CYS A 122 2.75 4.84 -2.75
C CYS A 122 1.36 4.73 -2.10
N LEU A 123 0.99 3.50 -1.74
CA LEU A 123 -0.13 3.24 -0.86
C LEU A 123 0.36 3.17 0.58
N ILE A 124 -0.09 4.10 1.41
CA ILE A 124 0.12 4.08 2.85
C ILE A 124 -1.09 3.39 3.49
N ASN A 125 -0.87 2.26 4.13
CA ASN A 125 -1.90 1.51 4.85
C ASN A 125 -1.72 1.71 6.34
N PHE A 126 -2.81 2.03 7.05
CA PHE A 126 -2.84 2.17 8.50
C PHE A 126 -3.51 0.92 9.09
N TYR A 127 -2.73 0.07 9.76
CA TYR A 127 -3.21 -1.17 10.35
C TYR A 127 -3.36 -1.04 11.86
N GLY A 128 -4.44 -1.62 12.39
CA GLY A 128 -4.69 -1.52 13.82
C GLY A 128 -6.01 -2.14 14.23
N SER A 129 -6.64 -1.57 15.25
CA SER A 129 -7.97 -1.97 15.71
C SER A 129 -9.00 -0.89 15.42
N LYS A 130 -10.18 -1.29 14.95
CA LYS A 130 -11.36 -0.45 14.78
C LYS A 130 -12.32 -0.67 15.95
N PHE A 131 -12.90 0.40 16.45
CA PHE A 131 -13.96 0.31 17.47
C PHE A 131 -15.28 0.00 16.77
N GLU A 132 -15.84 -1.15 17.06
CA GLU A 132 -17.07 -1.66 16.44
C GLU A 132 -17.87 -2.43 17.50
N GLU A 133 -19.18 -2.18 17.61
CA GLU A 133 -20.06 -2.89 18.54
C GLU A 133 -19.49 -2.91 19.98
N ASP A 134 -19.12 -1.73 20.49
CA ASP A 134 -18.57 -1.49 21.83
C ASP A 134 -17.27 -2.27 22.16
N LYS A 135 -16.52 -2.73 21.16
CA LYS A 135 -15.24 -3.41 21.32
C LYS A 135 -14.21 -3.03 20.28
N TRP A 136 -12.94 -3.20 20.62
CA TRP A 136 -11.83 -3.04 19.67
C TRP A 136 -11.60 -4.34 18.88
N VAL A 137 -11.80 -4.27 17.57
CA VAL A 137 -11.62 -5.40 16.65
C VAL A 137 -10.35 -5.21 15.84
N ASP A 138 -9.46 -6.21 15.89
CA ASP A 138 -8.21 -6.18 15.14
C ASP A 138 -8.44 -6.33 13.64
N ARG A 139 -7.95 -5.36 12.88
CA ARG A 139 -8.02 -5.29 11.40
C ARG A 139 -6.64 -5.38 10.74
N ALA A 140 -5.60 -5.80 11.48
CA ALA A 140 -4.21 -5.78 11.04
C ALA A 140 -3.81 -7.02 10.21
N ARG A 141 -4.59 -7.36 9.18
CA ARG A 141 -4.29 -8.46 8.25
C ARG A 141 -4.60 -8.08 6.80
N VAL A 142 -3.97 -8.78 5.86
CA VAL A 142 -4.27 -8.69 4.42
C VAL A 142 -4.37 -10.11 3.86
N GLY A 143 -5.47 -10.38 3.16
CA GLY A 143 -5.67 -11.67 2.48
C GLY A 143 -4.73 -11.87 1.28
N GLU A 144 -4.77 -13.07 0.73
CA GLU A 144 -3.95 -13.46 -0.42
C GLU A 144 -4.27 -12.62 -1.66
N HIS A 145 -3.26 -11.97 -2.18
CA HIS A 145 -3.36 -11.15 -3.41
C HIS A 145 -2.03 -11.11 -4.17
N LYS A 146 -2.06 -10.56 -5.34
CA LYS A 146 -0.90 -10.22 -6.17
C LYS A 146 -0.93 -8.73 -6.45
N ASP A 147 0.24 -8.10 -6.49
CA ASP A 147 0.38 -6.77 -7.08
C ASP A 147 0.46 -6.90 -8.59
N PHE A 148 -0.37 -6.17 -9.31
CA PHE A 148 -0.44 -6.23 -10.77
C PHE A 148 0.41 -5.15 -11.47
N GLU A 149 0.86 -4.13 -10.74
CA GLU A 149 1.74 -3.11 -11.29
C GLU A 149 3.08 -3.72 -11.72
N PRO A 150 3.64 -3.28 -12.85
CA PRO A 150 4.87 -3.86 -13.38
C PRO A 150 6.10 -3.53 -12.51
N GLY A 151 7.06 -4.43 -12.50
CA GLY A 151 8.34 -4.25 -11.81
C GLY A 151 8.32 -4.52 -10.31
N PRO A 152 9.44 -4.25 -9.63
CA PRO A 152 9.59 -4.47 -8.20
C PRO A 152 8.69 -3.58 -7.35
N VAL A 153 8.27 -4.13 -6.19
CA VAL A 153 7.56 -3.46 -5.12
C VAL A 153 8.49 -3.23 -3.95
N GLY A 154 8.48 -2.02 -3.40
CA GLY A 154 9.13 -1.70 -2.13
C GLY A 154 8.10 -1.60 -1.00
N SER A 155 8.38 -2.20 0.15
CA SER A 155 7.52 -2.19 1.33
C SER A 155 8.30 -1.74 2.56
N LEU A 156 8.00 -0.54 3.07
CA LEU A 156 8.57 0.01 4.31
C LEU A 156 7.55 -0.14 5.43
N SER A 157 7.96 -0.74 6.55
CA SER A 157 7.10 -0.99 7.71
C SER A 157 7.49 -0.11 8.90
N LEU A 158 6.50 0.44 9.60
CA LEU A 158 6.64 1.17 10.88
C LEU A 158 5.69 0.59 11.93
N GLY A 159 6.13 0.57 13.19
CA GLY A 159 5.33 0.14 14.34
C GLY A 159 5.34 -1.37 14.56
N ASP A 160 4.17 -1.98 14.77
CA ASP A 160 4.07 -3.41 15.02
C ASP A 160 4.70 -4.23 13.90
N ARG A 161 5.41 -5.29 14.28
CA ARG A 161 5.90 -6.26 13.31
C ARG A 161 4.74 -7.00 12.63
N ALA A 162 4.96 -7.43 11.40
CA ALA A 162 3.98 -8.19 10.64
C ALA A 162 4.57 -9.50 10.10
N PHE A 163 3.76 -10.55 10.08
CA PHE A 163 4.15 -11.82 9.51
C PHE A 163 3.69 -11.91 8.07
N PHE A 164 4.63 -11.73 7.15
CA PHE A 164 4.41 -11.72 5.72
C PHE A 164 4.72 -13.09 5.12
N GLN A 165 3.88 -13.58 4.22
CA GLN A 165 4.07 -14.87 3.57
C GLN A 165 3.83 -14.77 2.07
N PHE A 166 4.69 -15.45 1.29
CA PHE A 166 4.39 -15.83 -0.09
C PHE A 166 3.80 -17.24 -0.10
N VAL A 167 2.72 -17.43 -0.87
CA VAL A 167 1.96 -18.68 -0.94
C VAL A 167 1.62 -19.05 -2.38
N ASN A 168 1.48 -20.36 -2.67
CA ASN A 168 1.26 -20.88 -4.02
C ASN A 168 -0.18 -20.70 -4.54
N GLY A 169 -1.18 -20.47 -3.69
CA GLY A 169 -2.57 -20.32 -4.12
C GLY A 169 -3.47 -19.74 -3.04
N LYS A 170 -4.67 -19.30 -3.44
CA LYS A 170 -5.65 -18.66 -2.54
C LYS A 170 -6.42 -19.65 -1.64
N THR A 171 -6.61 -20.86 -2.10
CA THR A 171 -7.59 -21.81 -1.54
C THR A 171 -6.97 -22.98 -0.78
N GLN A 172 -5.67 -23.18 -0.86
CA GLN A 172 -5.00 -24.25 -0.14
C GLN A 172 -4.72 -23.82 1.29
N LEU A 173 -5.43 -24.42 2.23
CA LEU A 173 -5.18 -24.28 3.66
C LEU A 173 -4.12 -25.31 4.05
N GLY A 174 -3.00 -24.87 4.61
CA GLY A 174 -1.94 -25.73 5.09
C GLY A 174 -0.54 -25.11 4.98
N GLU A 175 0.40 -25.65 5.74
CA GLU A 175 1.79 -25.20 5.74
C GLU A 175 2.50 -25.46 4.41
N ASP A 176 2.12 -26.53 3.70
CA ASP A 176 2.69 -26.93 2.40
C ASP A 176 2.48 -25.89 1.28
N ASN A 177 1.55 -24.96 1.49
CA ASN A 177 1.28 -23.86 0.55
C ASN A 177 2.24 -22.67 0.73
N ILE A 178 3.00 -22.62 1.80
CA ILE A 178 3.88 -21.50 2.13
C ILE A 178 5.20 -21.65 1.38
N VAL A 179 5.48 -20.69 0.50
CA VAL A 179 6.75 -20.64 -0.25
C VAL A 179 7.85 -19.97 0.55
N LEU A 180 7.51 -18.90 1.27
CA LEU A 180 8.43 -18.14 2.11
C LEU A 180 7.67 -17.36 3.17
N SER A 181 8.24 -17.29 4.37
CA SER A 181 7.77 -16.44 5.45
C SER A 181 8.83 -15.43 5.86
N GLN A 182 8.43 -14.19 6.12
CA GLN A 182 9.31 -13.11 6.54
C GLN A 182 8.64 -12.24 7.60
N TRP A 183 9.32 -12.01 8.72
CA TRP A 183 8.94 -10.97 9.67
C TRP A 183 9.34 -9.61 9.12
N LEU A 184 8.38 -8.69 9.07
CA LEU A 184 8.59 -7.29 8.74
C LEU A 184 8.64 -6.50 10.04
N GLU A 185 9.85 -6.16 10.45
CA GLU A 185 10.10 -5.42 11.69
C GLU A 185 9.83 -3.91 11.51
N ASP A 186 9.69 -3.18 12.63
CA ASP A 186 9.65 -1.71 12.62
C ASP A 186 10.89 -1.13 11.94
N SER A 187 10.72 -0.18 11.05
CA SER A 187 11.81 0.43 10.28
C SER A 187 12.49 -0.51 9.27
N SER A 188 11.84 -1.60 8.88
CA SER A 188 12.35 -2.54 7.87
C SER A 188 11.88 -2.23 6.47
N LEU A 189 12.71 -2.57 5.49
CA LEU A 189 12.43 -2.56 4.06
C LEU A 189 12.41 -3.97 3.51
N GLN A 190 11.33 -4.34 2.80
CA GLN A 190 11.27 -5.50 1.93
C GLN A 190 11.14 -5.03 0.49
N ILE A 191 11.89 -5.64 -0.44
CA ILE A 191 11.73 -5.44 -1.88
C ILE A 191 11.52 -6.81 -2.52
N PHE A 192 10.55 -6.92 -3.41
CA PHE A 192 10.32 -8.13 -4.19
C PHE A 192 9.95 -7.80 -5.64
N GLY A 193 10.42 -8.64 -6.55
CA GLY A 193 10.21 -8.45 -7.99
C GLY A 193 10.49 -9.72 -8.78
N GLY A 194 10.16 -9.67 -10.06
CA GLY A 194 10.29 -10.78 -10.99
C GLY A 194 9.09 -11.74 -10.95
N ASP A 195 9.01 -12.58 -11.95
CA ASP A 195 7.86 -13.43 -12.24
C ASP A 195 7.44 -14.32 -11.06
N LYS A 196 8.42 -14.94 -10.40
CA LYS A 196 8.13 -15.82 -9.25
C LYS A 196 7.34 -15.10 -8.17
N TRP A 197 7.75 -13.88 -7.77
CA TRP A 197 7.20 -13.19 -6.60
C TRP A 197 6.03 -12.26 -6.92
N LYS A 198 5.87 -11.87 -8.19
CA LYS A 198 4.81 -10.97 -8.65
C LYS A 198 3.67 -11.71 -9.34
N SER A 199 4.00 -12.68 -10.20
CA SER A 199 3.01 -13.33 -11.07
C SER A 199 2.63 -14.74 -10.62
N LYS A 200 3.59 -15.55 -10.16
CA LYS A 200 3.36 -16.95 -9.81
C LYS A 200 2.89 -17.16 -8.37
N THR A 201 3.38 -16.38 -7.40
CA THR A 201 2.95 -16.50 -6.00
C THR A 201 1.98 -15.41 -5.60
N PHE A 202 1.08 -15.72 -4.69
CA PHE A 202 0.32 -14.75 -3.92
C PHE A 202 1.12 -14.33 -2.69
N HIS A 203 0.75 -13.21 -2.09
CA HIS A 203 1.28 -12.83 -0.78
C HIS A 203 0.18 -12.37 0.17
N ARG A 204 0.45 -12.50 1.46
CA ARG A 204 -0.47 -12.15 2.53
C ARG A 204 0.26 -11.63 3.76
N VAL A 205 -0.47 -10.89 4.60
CA VAL A 205 -0.02 -10.52 5.95
C VAL A 205 -0.93 -11.20 6.95
N GLN A 206 -0.36 -12.05 7.78
CA GLN A 206 -1.08 -12.77 8.82
C GLN A 206 -1.31 -11.90 10.05
N ARG A 207 -2.36 -12.21 10.78
CA ARG A 207 -2.60 -11.65 12.10
C ARG A 207 -1.49 -12.08 13.05
N VAL A 208 -1.01 -11.14 13.86
CA VAL A 208 -0.02 -11.38 14.92
C VAL A 208 -0.70 -11.12 16.25
N GLU A 209 -0.59 -12.03 17.20
CA GLU A 209 -1.22 -11.89 18.51
C GLU A 209 -0.41 -11.01 19.45
N ASP A 210 0.93 -11.14 19.39
CA ASP A 210 1.85 -10.32 20.18
C ASP A 210 1.96 -8.91 19.56
N LYS A 211 1.29 -7.94 20.17
CA LYS A 211 1.17 -6.56 19.69
C LYS A 211 1.80 -5.59 20.67
N ARG A 212 2.48 -4.61 20.11
CA ARG A 212 2.93 -3.46 20.89
C ARG A 212 1.73 -2.61 21.33
N LYS A 213 1.86 -1.93 22.46
CA LYS A 213 0.82 -1.01 22.94
C LYS A 213 0.92 0.38 22.30
N GLU A 214 1.98 0.65 21.53
CA GLU A 214 2.23 1.95 20.93
C GLU A 214 1.23 2.22 19.81
N ILE A 215 0.51 3.33 19.90
CA ILE A 215 -0.33 3.89 18.83
C ILE A 215 0.54 4.89 18.08
N ILE A 216 0.58 4.79 16.75
CA ILE A 216 1.43 5.62 15.89
C ILE A 216 0.62 6.29 14.77
N GLY A 217 1.16 7.39 14.22
CA GLY A 217 0.58 8.12 13.07
C GLY A 217 -0.62 8.98 13.45
N PRO A 218 -1.45 9.36 12.45
CA PRO A 218 -2.52 10.32 12.66
C PRO A 218 -3.60 9.80 13.61
N LYS A 219 -4.22 10.72 14.34
CA LYS A 219 -5.39 10.42 15.15
C LYS A 219 -6.59 10.17 14.22
N ILE A 220 -7.13 8.96 14.23
CA ILE A 220 -8.29 8.56 13.44
C ILE A 220 -9.41 8.16 14.41
N GLU A 221 -10.58 8.77 14.24
CA GLU A 221 -11.73 8.48 15.07
C GLU A 221 -12.14 7.01 14.99
N GLY A 222 -12.38 6.37 16.13
CA GLY A 222 -12.74 4.96 16.21
C GLY A 222 -11.67 3.97 15.72
N PHE A 223 -10.38 4.42 15.55
CA PHE A 223 -9.32 3.56 15.08
C PHE A 223 -8.00 3.81 15.81
N GLN A 224 -7.31 2.74 16.19
CA GLN A 224 -6.00 2.75 16.82
C GLN A 224 -4.97 2.15 15.85
N THR A 225 -4.18 2.99 15.20
CA THR A 225 -3.10 2.55 14.31
C THR A 225 -1.92 2.06 15.15
N ARG A 226 -1.48 0.83 14.91
CA ARG A 226 -0.28 0.24 15.53
C ARG A 226 0.82 -0.09 14.52
N ARG A 227 0.46 -0.21 13.24
CA ARG A 227 1.41 -0.45 12.15
C ARG A 227 1.06 0.42 10.95
N ILE A 228 2.06 1.00 10.34
CA ILE A 228 1.92 1.73 9.07
C ILE A 228 2.82 1.04 8.06
N ASN A 229 2.28 0.82 6.87
CA ASN A 229 3.04 0.25 5.77
C ASN A 229 2.96 1.12 4.54
N PHE A 230 4.12 1.49 4.01
CA PHE A 230 4.26 2.15 2.72
C PHE A 230 4.51 1.09 1.66
N THR A 231 3.63 0.97 0.70
CA THR A 231 3.81 0.07 -0.45
C THR A 231 4.07 0.91 -1.69
N PHE A 232 5.34 0.93 -2.11
CA PHE A 232 5.80 1.67 -3.29
C PHE A 232 5.73 0.80 -4.53
N ARG A 233 5.16 1.35 -5.61
CA ARG A 233 4.96 0.67 -6.89
C ARG A 233 5.28 1.58 -8.06
N TYR A 234 5.36 0.98 -9.24
CA TYR A 234 5.50 1.69 -10.51
C TYR A 234 4.19 1.65 -11.29
N VAL A 235 3.69 2.81 -11.66
CA VAL A 235 2.58 2.97 -12.60
C VAL A 235 3.14 3.60 -13.87
N PRO A 236 3.02 2.95 -15.04
CA PRO A 236 3.39 3.52 -16.33
C PRO A 236 2.64 4.84 -16.59
N GLU A 237 3.31 5.80 -17.22
CA GLU A 237 2.78 7.16 -17.41
C GLU A 237 1.49 7.19 -18.25
N GLU A 238 1.37 6.27 -19.21
CA GLU A 238 0.19 6.09 -20.05
C GLU A 238 -1.08 5.66 -19.29
N HIS A 239 -0.94 5.28 -18.01
CA HIS A 239 -2.05 4.90 -17.13
C HIS A 239 -2.37 5.96 -16.06
N ILE A 240 -1.74 7.12 -16.13
CA ILE A 240 -1.91 8.21 -15.16
C ILE A 240 -2.74 9.31 -15.80
N TYR A 241 -3.89 9.59 -15.21
CA TYR A 241 -4.83 10.59 -15.69
C TYR A 241 -4.92 11.79 -14.73
N ALA A 242 -5.15 12.96 -15.26
CA ALA A 242 -5.65 14.05 -14.41
C ALA A 242 -7.13 13.77 -14.07
N LEU A 243 -7.58 14.19 -12.89
CA LEU A 243 -8.98 13.94 -12.47
C LEU A 243 -10.01 14.40 -13.52
N LYS A 244 -9.79 15.58 -14.12
CA LYS A 244 -10.65 16.16 -15.16
C LYS A 244 -10.71 15.36 -16.46
N ASP A 245 -9.74 14.50 -16.71
CA ASP A 245 -9.65 13.70 -17.95
C ASP A 245 -10.31 12.32 -17.81
N LEU A 246 -10.79 11.98 -16.62
CA LEU A 246 -11.57 10.77 -16.38
C LEU A 246 -13.01 10.93 -16.90
N PRO A 247 -13.70 9.82 -17.24
CA PRO A 247 -15.15 9.84 -17.47
C PRO A 247 -15.90 10.46 -16.29
N ALA A 248 -16.99 11.20 -16.59
CA ALA A 248 -17.75 11.93 -15.57
C ALA A 248 -18.26 11.03 -14.42
N SER A 249 -18.65 9.78 -14.73
CA SER A 249 -19.06 8.80 -13.73
C SER A 249 -17.94 8.51 -12.73
N LEU A 250 -16.70 8.30 -13.20
CA LEU A 250 -15.56 8.03 -12.34
C LEU A 250 -15.14 9.27 -11.54
N GLN A 251 -15.26 10.48 -12.13
CA GLN A 251 -15.05 11.72 -11.39
C GLN A 251 -16.04 11.85 -10.24
N SER A 252 -17.30 11.51 -10.46
CA SER A 252 -18.37 11.52 -9.45
C SER A 252 -18.04 10.61 -8.27
N ASP A 253 -17.55 9.39 -8.52
CA ASP A 253 -17.17 8.42 -7.49
C ASP A 253 -15.98 8.88 -6.62
N ILE A 254 -15.07 9.64 -7.22
CA ILE A 254 -13.84 10.11 -6.55
C ILE A 254 -14.06 11.44 -5.82
N HIS A 255 -14.97 12.27 -6.29
CA HIS A 255 -15.16 13.64 -5.82
C HIS A 255 -15.32 13.79 -4.29
N PRO A 256 -16.08 12.92 -3.57
CA PRO A 256 -16.19 13.00 -2.12
C PRO A 256 -14.85 12.82 -1.38
N TYR A 257 -13.96 11.99 -1.92
CA TYR A 257 -12.60 11.81 -1.37
C TYR A 257 -11.75 13.05 -1.58
N VAL A 258 -11.79 13.64 -2.79
CA VAL A 258 -11.07 14.88 -3.09
C VAL A 258 -11.56 16.02 -2.20
N GLN A 259 -12.87 16.15 -1.97
CA GLN A 259 -13.43 17.13 -1.04
C GLN A 259 -12.90 16.96 0.39
N THR A 260 -12.83 15.73 0.88
CA THR A 260 -12.30 15.45 2.23
C THR A 260 -10.82 15.80 2.32
N LEU A 261 -10.02 15.39 1.36
CA LEU A 261 -8.57 15.65 1.31
C LEU A 261 -8.24 17.12 1.12
N SER A 262 -9.08 17.87 0.41
CA SER A 262 -8.87 19.31 0.18
C SER A 262 -8.88 20.14 1.46
N LYS A 263 -9.43 19.62 2.56
CA LYS A 263 -9.43 20.28 3.88
C LYS A 263 -8.03 20.41 4.47
N SER A 264 -7.10 19.49 4.12
CA SER A 264 -5.73 19.47 4.64
C SER A 264 -4.64 19.50 3.57
N SER A 265 -4.93 19.15 2.32
CA SER A 265 -3.97 19.10 1.23
C SER A 265 -4.14 20.23 0.21
N ALA A 266 -3.09 21.04 0.02
CA ALA A 266 -3.07 22.09 -1.00
C ALA A 266 -3.18 21.53 -2.43
N HIS A 267 -2.69 20.31 -2.67
CA HIS A 267 -2.82 19.63 -3.96
C HIS A 267 -4.28 19.35 -4.28
N PHE A 268 -5.00 18.68 -3.37
CA PHE A 268 -6.40 18.35 -3.58
C PHE A 268 -7.32 19.58 -3.57
N LYS A 269 -6.95 20.61 -2.81
CA LYS A 269 -7.66 21.90 -2.86
C LYS A 269 -7.62 22.52 -4.27
N LYS A 270 -6.48 22.45 -4.95
CA LYS A 270 -6.34 22.95 -6.34
C LYS A 270 -7.19 22.17 -7.35
N LEU A 271 -7.48 20.90 -7.11
CA LEU A 271 -8.31 20.08 -8.00
C LEU A 271 -9.80 20.46 -7.93
N LEU A 272 -10.24 21.15 -6.87
CA LEU A 272 -11.61 21.63 -6.70
C LEU A 272 -11.81 23.07 -7.19
N THR A 273 -10.72 23.76 -7.52
CA THR A 273 -10.79 25.13 -8.07
C THR A 273 -10.92 25.05 -9.58
N PRO A 274 -11.94 25.68 -10.19
CA PRO A 274 -12.16 25.66 -11.62
C PRO A 274 -11.00 26.24 -12.42
#